data_e348d1ce73721d0e1972ff44e15e5710
#
_entry.id   e348d1ce73721d0e1972ff44e15e5710
#
_cell.length_a   1.000
_cell.length_b   1.000
_cell.length_c   1.000
_cell.angle_alpha   90.00
_cell.angle_beta   90.00
_cell.angle_gamma   90.00
#
_symmetry.space_group_name_H-M   'P 1'
#
loop_
_entity.id
_entity.type
_entity.pdbx_description
1 polymer ?
#
loop_
_entity_poly.entity_id
_entity_poly.type
_entity_poly.pdbx_seq_one_letter_code
_entity_poly.pdbx_strand_id
1 'polypeptide(L)' 'MTKKYTREALLRSKRYAGYQRDFLAVVLKEPEYTLAKADKAVKAFFGKERG' A
#
# COMPACT_ATOMS: atom_id res chain seq x y z
N MET A 1 -7.15 17.39 -3.06
CA MET A 1 -6.15 17.09 -4.00
C MET A 1 -5.57 15.75 -3.82
N THR A 2 -5.65 14.95 -4.83
CA THR A 2 -5.10 13.62 -4.75
C THR A 2 -3.75 13.57 -5.40
N LYS A 3 -2.82 12.97 -4.73
CA LYS A 3 -1.50 12.83 -5.23
C LYS A 3 -1.22 11.38 -5.49
N LYS A 4 -0.72 11.09 -6.66
CA LYS A 4 -0.40 9.72 -7.00
C LYS A 4 1.04 9.41 -6.72
N TYR A 5 1.27 8.20 -6.24
CA TYR A 5 2.61 7.74 -5.94
C TYR A 5 2.87 6.46 -6.70
N THR A 6 4.09 6.28 -7.14
CA THR A 6 4.42 5.05 -7.82
C THR A 6 4.47 3.92 -6.79
N ARG A 7 4.28 2.71 -7.29
CA ARG A 7 4.35 1.54 -6.44
C ARG A 7 5.67 1.49 -5.70
N GLU A 8 6.75 1.80 -6.40
CA GLU A 8 8.06 1.81 -5.78
C GLU A 8 8.17 2.82 -4.66
N ALA A 9 7.63 4.00 -4.89
CA ALA A 9 7.67 5.03 -3.88
C ALA A 9 6.94 4.59 -2.62
N LEU A 10 5.83 3.89 -2.81
CA LEU A 10 5.07 3.42 -1.67
C LEU A 10 5.80 2.32 -0.93
N LEU A 11 6.48 1.47 -1.65
CA LEU A 11 7.23 0.41 -1.00
C LEU A 11 8.36 0.94 -0.15
N ARG A 12 8.87 2.10 -0.53
CA ARG A 12 9.94 2.72 0.23
C ARG A 12 9.44 3.68 1.30
N SER A 13 8.15 3.93 1.30
CA SER A 13 7.59 4.92 2.19
C SER A 13 7.67 4.47 3.64
N LYS A 14 7.95 5.41 4.52
CA LYS A 14 7.95 5.13 5.94
C LYS A 14 6.57 4.79 6.42
N ARG A 15 5.57 5.23 5.69
CA ARG A 15 4.20 4.98 6.03
C ARG A 15 3.93 3.49 6.18
N TYR A 16 4.61 2.70 5.36
CA TYR A 16 4.41 1.27 5.37
C TYR A 16 5.64 0.51 5.86
N ALA A 17 6.46 1.18 6.62
CA ALA A 17 7.68 0.55 7.10
C ALA A 17 7.41 -0.63 8.03
N GLY A 18 6.25 -0.64 8.64
CA GLY A 18 5.88 -1.72 9.53
C GLY A 18 5.47 -3.00 8.82
N TYR A 19 5.31 -2.92 7.51
CA TYR A 19 4.91 -4.08 6.72
C TYR A 19 6.09 -4.62 5.95
N GLN A 20 6.04 -5.90 5.67
CA GLN A 20 7.10 -6.51 4.88
C GLN A 20 6.93 -6.10 3.43
N ARG A 21 8.06 -5.83 2.80
CA ARG A 21 8.03 -5.37 1.42
C ARG A 21 7.39 -6.38 0.49
N ASP A 22 7.64 -7.65 0.74
CA ASP A 22 7.07 -8.70 -0.11
C ASP A 22 5.55 -8.65 -0.09
N PHE A 23 4.98 -8.46 1.08
CA PHE A 23 3.54 -8.39 1.19
C PHE A 23 3.00 -7.15 0.51
N LEU A 24 3.68 -6.04 0.69
CA LEU A 24 3.24 -4.81 0.06
C LEU A 24 3.28 -4.94 -1.46
N ALA A 25 4.28 -5.62 -1.96
CA ALA A 25 4.41 -5.80 -3.39
C ALA A 25 3.25 -6.60 -3.94
N VAL A 26 2.74 -7.53 -3.16
CA VAL A 26 1.60 -8.32 -3.57
C VAL A 26 0.32 -7.49 -3.49
N VAL A 27 0.20 -6.70 -2.45
CA VAL A 27 -0.98 -5.88 -2.26
C VAL A 27 -1.08 -4.77 -3.28
N LEU A 28 0.03 -4.09 -3.50
CA LEU A 28 0.07 -2.97 -4.44
C LEU A 28 0.41 -3.48 -5.83
N LYS A 29 -0.60 -3.89 -6.54
CA LYS A 29 -0.40 -4.48 -7.86
C LYS A 29 -0.30 -3.46 -8.98
N GLU A 30 -0.89 -2.30 -8.78
CA GLU A 30 -0.91 -1.32 -9.85
C GLU A 30 0.33 -0.47 -9.84
N PRO A 31 0.68 0.12 -10.98
CA PRO A 31 1.90 0.93 -11.07
C PRO A 31 1.82 2.21 -10.26
N GLU A 32 0.62 2.71 -10.04
CA GLU A 32 0.44 3.95 -9.30
C GLU A 32 -0.75 3.87 -8.40
N TYR A 33 -0.65 4.56 -7.28
CA TYR A 33 -1.74 4.63 -6.32
C TYR A 33 -1.79 6.01 -5.70
N THR A 34 -3.00 6.43 -5.32
CA THR A 34 -3.11 7.56 -4.42
C THR A 34 -2.95 7.00 -3.01
N LEU A 35 -2.65 7.87 -2.06
CA LEU A 35 -2.49 7.40 -0.69
C LEU A 35 -3.79 6.76 -0.18
N ALA A 36 -4.91 7.34 -0.56
CA ALA A 36 -6.19 6.78 -0.13
C ALA A 36 -6.38 5.38 -0.69
N LYS A 37 -6.06 5.20 -1.95
CA LYS A 37 -6.20 3.92 -2.58
C LYS A 37 -5.24 2.90 -1.99
N ALA A 38 -4.01 3.33 -1.77
CA ALA A 38 -3.01 2.43 -1.21
C ALA A 38 -3.40 2.00 0.19
N ASP A 39 -3.86 2.93 1.01
CA ASP A 39 -4.31 2.62 2.34
C ASP A 39 -5.45 1.62 2.30
N LYS A 40 -6.38 1.84 1.40
CA LYS A 40 -7.52 0.96 1.29
C LYS A 40 -7.08 -0.44 0.91
N ALA A 41 -6.16 -0.55 -0.02
CA ALA A 41 -5.67 -1.84 -0.45
C ALA A 41 -4.97 -2.57 0.68
N VAL A 42 -4.13 -1.83 1.41
CA VAL A 42 -3.40 -2.43 2.52
C VAL A 42 -4.35 -2.87 3.62
N LYS A 43 -5.29 -2.02 3.96
CA LYS A 43 -6.26 -2.35 4.98
C LYS A 43 -7.11 -3.53 4.59
N ALA A 44 -7.50 -3.59 3.33
CA ALA A 44 -8.33 -4.68 2.87
C ALA A 44 -7.58 -5.99 2.96
N PHE A 45 -6.29 -5.95 2.73
CA PHE A 45 -5.47 -7.15 2.76
C PHE A 45 -5.19 -7.60 4.18
N PHE A 46 -4.68 -6.68 5.00
CA PHE A 46 -4.30 -7.05 6.36
C PHE A 46 -5.46 -6.98 7.34
N GLY A 47 -6.36 -6.06 7.11
CA GLY A 47 -7.48 -5.88 8.02
C GLY A 47 -8.45 -7.03 8.01
N LYS A 48 -8.50 -7.75 6.91
CA LYS A 48 -9.40 -8.86 6.82
C LYS A 48 -9.20 -9.87 7.91
N GLU A 49 -7.99 -10.04 8.30
CA GLU A 49 -7.69 -11.03 9.29
C GLU A 49 -8.24 -10.71 10.65
N ARG A 50 -8.50 -9.45 10.86
CA ARG A 50 -9.02 -9.07 12.14
C ARG A 50 -10.44 -9.52 12.29
N GLY A 51 -11.03 -9.73 11.21
CA GLY A 51 -12.30 -10.31 11.10
C GLY A 51 -13.42 -9.73 11.80
#